data_856ac85bb1520c89b9b783a6a5f5f304
#
_entry.id   856ac85bb1520c89b9b783a6a5f5f304
#
_cell.length_a   1.000
_cell.length_b   1.000
_cell.length_c   1.000
_cell.angle_alpha   90.00
_cell.angle_beta   90.00
_cell.angle_gamma   90.00
#
_symmetry.space_group_name_H-M   'P 1'
#
loop_
_entity.id
_entity.type
_entity.pdbx_description
1 polymer ?
#
loop_
_entity_poly.entity_id
_entity_poly.type
_entity_poly.pdbx_seq_one_letter_code
_entity_poly.pdbx_strand_id
1 'polypeptide(L)'
;MNNDFFRLEIKNGIATIWIDSQKDKMNIVSPSLIGDFDQIFNEIALNEKIKGAILISAKKDFIAGADIKSFTGEKIGDFQPTSREGHKMLNQIQQSKKPIISAINGTCYGLGTEISLACHGRICSNDPRTKIALPEVKLGLLPGAGGTQRLPRLVGLQKSLDIMLTGKNIFPYPAKKIGLVDEVVNKSKLHKAAEAMIEKIINKGPLKRKVKKSLLNKILDHTSIGRS
;
A
#
# COMPACT_ATOMS: atom_id res chain seq x y z
N MET A 1 11.93 -17.85 -2.26
CA MET A 1 12.82 -16.71 -2.52
C MET A 1 13.06 -15.99 -1.20
N ASN A 2 14.30 -15.83 -0.81
CA ASN A 2 14.66 -15.10 0.42
C ASN A 2 15.86 -14.21 0.08
N ASN A 3 15.78 -12.94 0.49
CA ASN A 3 16.88 -11.99 0.41
C ASN A 3 16.96 -11.15 1.69
N ASP A 4 17.80 -10.12 1.73
CA ASP A 4 17.99 -9.26 2.92
C ASP A 4 16.76 -8.39 3.28
N PHE A 5 15.70 -8.39 2.47
CA PHE A 5 14.53 -7.57 2.68
C PHE A 5 13.22 -8.36 2.67
N PHE A 6 13.17 -9.47 1.92
CA PHE A 6 11.97 -10.28 1.78
C PHE A 6 12.21 -11.74 2.11
N ARG A 7 11.23 -12.35 2.77
CA ARG A 7 11.11 -13.78 2.96
C ARG A 7 9.75 -14.24 2.45
N LEU A 8 9.75 -15.19 1.50
CA LEU A 8 8.53 -15.75 0.92
C LEU A 8 8.24 -17.12 1.54
N GLU A 9 7.04 -17.26 2.08
CA GLU A 9 6.50 -18.54 2.58
C GLU A 9 5.22 -18.88 1.83
N ILE A 10 5.08 -20.13 1.38
CA ILE A 10 3.87 -20.59 0.70
C ILE A 10 3.23 -21.68 1.55
N LYS A 11 2.00 -21.47 1.99
CA LYS A 11 1.22 -22.43 2.76
C LYS A 11 -0.23 -22.45 2.28
N ASN A 12 -0.77 -23.64 2.00
CA ASN A 12 -2.16 -23.82 1.57
C ASN A 12 -2.58 -22.96 0.36
N GLY A 13 -1.63 -22.69 -0.55
CA GLY A 13 -1.87 -21.86 -1.73
C GLY A 13 -1.85 -20.37 -1.45
N ILE A 14 -1.50 -19.92 -0.26
CA ILE A 14 -1.33 -18.50 0.09
C ILE A 14 0.16 -18.22 0.26
N ALA A 15 0.65 -17.23 -0.47
CA ALA A 15 2.01 -16.72 -0.34
C ALA A 15 2.05 -15.61 0.72
N THR A 16 2.87 -15.77 1.75
CA THR A 16 3.14 -14.70 2.72
C THR A 16 4.48 -14.07 2.39
N ILE A 17 4.45 -12.80 2.02
CA ILE A 17 5.62 -11.97 1.78
C ILE A 17 5.94 -11.25 3.09
N TRP A 18 6.91 -11.75 3.82
CA TRP A 18 7.43 -11.11 5.01
C TRP A 18 8.43 -10.04 4.63
N ILE A 19 8.14 -8.80 5.01
CA ILE A 19 9.07 -7.67 4.85
C ILE A 19 9.91 -7.58 6.12
N ASP A 20 11.23 -7.75 5.98
CA ASP A 20 12.16 -7.82 7.12
C ASP A 20 13.55 -7.34 6.72
N SER A 21 13.75 -6.02 6.56
CA SER A 21 15.07 -5.46 6.27
C SER A 21 16.09 -5.90 7.33
N GLN A 22 17.13 -6.62 6.91
CA GLN A 22 18.19 -7.05 7.83
C GLN A 22 19.15 -5.90 8.17
N LYS A 23 19.15 -4.83 7.38
CA LYS A 23 20.08 -3.70 7.53
C LYS A 23 19.56 -2.60 8.45
N ASP A 24 18.23 -2.42 8.50
CA ASP A 24 17.62 -1.27 9.16
C ASP A 24 16.66 -1.71 10.28
N LYS A 25 16.49 -0.86 11.30
CA LYS A 25 15.49 -1.08 12.37
C LYS A 25 14.06 -1.05 11.83
N MET A 26 13.81 -0.30 10.77
CA MET A 26 12.51 -0.16 10.09
C MET A 26 12.64 -0.64 8.64
N ASN A 27 11.54 -1.07 8.05
CA ASN A 27 11.52 -1.41 6.63
C ASN A 27 11.49 -0.12 5.81
N ILE A 28 12.61 0.21 5.18
CA ILE A 28 12.80 1.34 4.28
C ILE A 28 13.05 0.79 2.89
N VAL A 29 12.32 1.27 1.89
CA VAL A 29 12.44 0.79 0.51
C VAL A 29 13.43 1.66 -0.25
N SER A 30 14.61 1.12 -0.54
CA SER A 30 15.58 1.77 -1.43
C SER A 30 15.24 1.50 -2.91
N PRO A 31 15.70 2.34 -3.85
CA PRO A 31 15.53 2.09 -5.28
C PRO A 31 16.07 0.73 -5.74
N SER A 32 17.14 0.24 -5.11
CA SER A 32 17.71 -1.09 -5.41
C SER A 32 16.77 -2.27 -5.16
N LEU A 33 15.74 -2.09 -4.31
CA LEU A 33 14.76 -3.13 -3.98
C LEU A 33 13.64 -3.26 -5.03
N ILE A 34 13.54 -2.35 -6.00
CA ILE A 34 12.48 -2.39 -7.04
C ILE A 34 12.55 -3.71 -7.82
N GLY A 35 13.76 -4.16 -8.18
CA GLY A 35 13.97 -5.45 -8.84
C GLY A 35 13.53 -6.64 -8.00
N ASP A 36 13.73 -6.59 -6.69
CA ASP A 36 13.30 -7.65 -5.76
C ASP A 36 11.76 -7.71 -5.67
N PHE A 37 11.09 -6.55 -5.67
CA PHE A 37 9.64 -6.49 -5.76
C PHE A 37 9.12 -7.10 -7.07
N ASP A 38 9.74 -6.75 -8.20
CA ASP A 38 9.37 -7.29 -9.52
C ASP A 38 9.51 -8.82 -9.53
N GLN A 39 10.58 -9.37 -8.97
CA GLN A 39 10.80 -10.81 -8.90
C GLN A 39 9.73 -11.52 -8.05
N ILE A 40 9.42 -10.98 -6.85
CA ILE A 40 8.40 -11.56 -5.97
C ILE A 40 7.02 -11.53 -6.62
N PHE A 41 6.63 -10.41 -7.23
CA PHE A 41 5.31 -10.33 -7.84
C PHE A 41 5.20 -11.16 -9.12
N ASN A 42 6.28 -11.34 -9.87
CA ASN A 42 6.34 -12.29 -10.97
C ASN A 42 6.21 -13.74 -10.48
N GLU A 43 6.90 -14.12 -9.40
CA GLU A 43 6.74 -15.43 -8.78
C GLU A 43 5.28 -15.68 -8.37
N ILE A 44 4.65 -14.71 -7.71
CA ILE A 44 3.22 -14.81 -7.34
C ILE A 44 2.34 -14.97 -8.57
N ALA A 45 2.61 -14.21 -9.63
CA ALA A 45 1.79 -14.24 -10.84
C ALA A 45 1.89 -15.59 -11.57
N LEU A 46 3.10 -16.14 -11.70
CA LEU A 46 3.40 -17.31 -12.53
C LEU A 46 3.24 -18.65 -11.80
N ASN A 47 3.46 -18.69 -10.49
CA ASN A 47 3.40 -19.94 -9.73
C ASN A 47 1.96 -20.40 -9.51
N GLU A 48 1.53 -21.43 -10.24
CA GLU A 48 0.15 -21.98 -10.20
C GLU A 48 -0.28 -22.49 -8.82
N LYS A 49 0.67 -22.81 -7.94
CA LYS A 49 0.38 -23.24 -6.56
C LYS A 49 -0.08 -22.05 -5.68
N ILE A 50 0.16 -20.82 -6.10
CA ILE A 50 -0.24 -19.60 -5.37
C ILE A 50 -1.61 -19.12 -5.87
N LYS A 51 -2.57 -19.03 -4.95
CA LYS A 51 -3.92 -18.50 -5.20
C LYS A 51 -4.08 -17.04 -4.78
N GLY A 52 -3.23 -16.53 -3.90
CA GLY A 52 -3.23 -15.17 -3.41
C GLY A 52 -2.03 -14.89 -2.52
N ALA A 53 -1.79 -13.62 -2.18
CA ALA A 53 -0.63 -13.23 -1.40
C ALA A 53 -0.97 -12.23 -0.28
N ILE A 54 -0.20 -12.31 0.81
CA ILE A 54 -0.25 -11.40 1.95
C ILE A 54 1.08 -10.67 2.00
N LEU A 55 1.04 -9.35 2.03
CA LEU A 55 2.19 -8.50 2.30
C LEU A 55 2.13 -8.05 3.77
N ILE A 56 3.08 -8.46 4.58
CA ILE A 56 3.12 -8.21 6.02
C ILE A 56 4.56 -8.00 6.49
N SER A 57 4.76 -7.22 7.54
CA SER A 57 6.09 -7.03 8.12
C SER A 57 6.36 -8.02 9.26
N ALA A 58 7.57 -8.56 9.29
CA ALA A 58 8.09 -9.30 10.44
C ALA A 58 8.49 -8.38 11.61
N LYS A 59 8.62 -7.07 11.37
CA LYS A 59 8.97 -6.05 12.37
C LYS A 59 7.75 -5.47 13.07
N LYS A 60 8.00 -4.54 14.01
CA LYS A 60 6.93 -3.82 14.74
C LYS A 60 6.13 -2.89 13.80
N ASP A 61 6.82 -2.27 12.84
CA ASP A 61 6.27 -1.36 11.85
C ASP A 61 6.14 -2.04 10.48
N PHE A 62 5.23 -1.55 9.65
CA PHE A 62 5.00 -2.12 8.32
C PHE A 62 6.10 -1.68 7.35
N ILE A 63 5.94 -0.52 6.70
CA ILE A 63 6.94 0.11 5.82
C ILE A 63 6.99 1.59 6.16
N ALA A 64 8.18 2.10 6.50
CA ALA A 64 8.37 3.49 6.92
C ALA A 64 8.42 4.49 5.75
N GLY A 65 8.52 4.00 4.51
CA GLY A 65 8.59 4.81 3.30
C GLY A 65 9.76 4.44 2.40
N ALA A 66 10.02 5.30 1.42
CA ALA A 66 11.22 5.22 0.59
C ALA A 66 12.45 5.72 1.35
N ASP A 67 13.63 5.30 0.92
CA ASP A 67 14.90 5.83 1.43
C ASP A 67 15.10 7.28 0.96
N ILE A 68 14.79 8.24 1.84
CA ILE A 68 14.93 9.66 1.56
C ILE A 68 16.39 10.09 1.32
N LYS A 69 17.36 9.33 1.79
CA LYS A 69 18.78 9.62 1.54
C LYS A 69 19.16 9.43 0.08
N SER A 70 18.44 8.54 -0.61
CA SER A 70 18.63 8.32 -2.04
C SER A 70 18.17 9.51 -2.90
N PHE A 71 17.41 10.44 -2.31
CA PHE A 71 16.90 11.63 -2.99
C PHE A 71 17.79 12.89 -2.80
N THR A 72 18.89 12.79 -2.07
CA THR A 72 19.76 13.95 -1.79
C THR A 72 20.72 14.21 -2.94
N GLY A 73 20.80 15.49 -3.37
CA GLY A 73 21.77 15.96 -4.38
C GLY A 73 21.35 15.81 -5.84
N GLU A 74 20.12 15.38 -6.12
CA GLU A 74 19.60 15.24 -7.47
C GLU A 74 18.99 16.55 -8.00
N LYS A 75 19.09 16.76 -9.31
CA LYS A 75 18.49 17.90 -9.99
C LYS A 75 16.98 17.69 -10.18
N ILE A 76 16.26 18.79 -10.41
CA ILE A 76 14.83 18.74 -10.78
C ILE A 76 14.69 17.85 -12.04
N GLY A 77 13.85 16.81 -11.95
CA GLY A 77 13.61 15.87 -13.04
C GLY A 77 14.34 14.53 -12.91
N ASP A 78 15.39 14.42 -12.10
CA ASP A 78 16.15 13.17 -11.93
C ASP A 78 15.33 12.06 -11.25
N PHE A 79 14.26 12.45 -10.53
CA PHE A 79 13.31 11.50 -9.91
C PHE A 79 12.31 10.84 -10.88
N GLN A 80 12.20 11.32 -12.11
CA GLN A 80 11.25 10.77 -13.07
C GLN A 80 11.45 9.27 -13.36
N PRO A 81 12.67 8.78 -13.59
CA PRO A 81 12.90 7.34 -13.82
C PRO A 81 12.44 6.51 -12.62
N THR A 82 12.88 6.87 -11.41
CA THR A 82 12.52 6.16 -10.17
C THR A 82 11.02 6.18 -9.90
N SER A 83 10.36 7.31 -10.15
CA SER A 83 8.91 7.41 -10.04
C SER A 83 8.20 6.50 -11.05
N ARG A 84 8.65 6.45 -12.31
CA ARG A 84 8.10 5.57 -13.36
C ARG A 84 8.26 4.08 -13.00
N GLU A 85 9.40 3.70 -12.47
CA GLU A 85 9.63 2.34 -12.00
C GLU A 85 8.71 1.99 -10.81
N GLY A 86 8.58 2.91 -9.84
CA GLY A 86 7.62 2.77 -8.75
C GLY A 86 6.17 2.61 -9.25
N HIS A 87 5.76 3.39 -10.23
CA HIS A 87 4.44 3.24 -10.87
C HIS A 87 4.29 1.87 -11.55
N LYS A 88 5.31 1.41 -12.28
CA LYS A 88 5.30 0.10 -12.95
C LYS A 88 5.13 -1.03 -11.93
N MET A 89 5.95 -1.04 -10.88
CA MET A 89 5.87 -2.00 -9.79
C MET A 89 4.48 -2.03 -9.14
N LEU A 90 3.92 -0.86 -8.78
CA LEU A 90 2.61 -0.79 -8.15
C LEU A 90 1.46 -1.16 -9.10
N ASN A 91 1.62 -0.94 -10.39
CA ASN A 91 0.66 -1.41 -11.39
C ASN A 91 0.66 -2.93 -11.51
N GLN A 92 1.82 -3.61 -11.39
CA GLN A 92 1.87 -5.08 -11.33
C GLN A 92 1.02 -5.63 -10.16
N ILE A 93 1.16 -5.03 -8.96
CA ILE A 93 0.34 -5.41 -7.79
C ILE A 93 -1.15 -5.24 -8.11
N GLN A 94 -1.52 -4.08 -8.61
CA GLN A 94 -2.91 -3.70 -8.86
C GLN A 94 -3.56 -4.55 -9.94
N GLN A 95 -2.80 -4.95 -10.98
CA GLN A 95 -3.27 -5.72 -12.13
C GLN A 95 -3.15 -7.24 -11.94
N SER A 96 -2.58 -7.68 -10.81
CA SER A 96 -2.46 -9.10 -10.51
C SER A 96 -3.82 -9.79 -10.54
N LYS A 97 -3.91 -10.92 -11.24
CA LYS A 97 -5.13 -11.77 -11.26
C LYS A 97 -5.35 -12.46 -9.92
N LYS A 98 -4.31 -12.58 -9.09
CA LYS A 98 -4.36 -13.20 -7.77
C LYS A 98 -4.50 -12.09 -6.71
N PRO A 99 -5.41 -12.21 -5.73
CA PRO A 99 -5.59 -11.19 -4.72
C PRO A 99 -4.32 -11.03 -3.87
N ILE A 100 -3.87 -9.78 -3.72
CA ILE A 100 -2.75 -9.39 -2.87
C ILE A 100 -3.31 -8.50 -1.77
N ILE A 101 -3.11 -8.88 -0.51
CA ILE A 101 -3.64 -8.18 0.66
C ILE A 101 -2.49 -7.56 1.46
N SER A 102 -2.60 -6.27 1.73
CA SER A 102 -1.71 -5.57 2.65
C SER A 102 -2.21 -5.74 4.09
N ALA A 103 -1.37 -6.36 4.94
CA ALA A 103 -1.63 -6.60 6.35
C ALA A 103 -0.75 -5.65 7.20
N ILE A 104 -1.28 -4.46 7.51
CA ILE A 104 -0.55 -3.35 8.11
C ILE A 104 -0.49 -3.54 9.63
N ASN A 105 0.69 -3.89 10.14
CA ASN A 105 0.88 -4.22 11.56
C ASN A 105 1.49 -3.10 12.43
N GLY A 106 1.74 -1.92 11.86
CA GLY A 106 2.35 -0.76 12.53
C GLY A 106 2.39 0.46 11.63
N THR A 107 3.45 1.26 11.72
CA THR A 107 3.66 2.44 10.88
C THR A 107 3.72 2.09 9.39
N CYS A 108 2.92 2.79 8.59
CA CYS A 108 2.81 2.62 7.14
C CYS A 108 2.82 4.00 6.48
N TYR A 109 3.99 4.44 5.99
CA TYR A 109 4.19 5.80 5.51
C TYR A 109 4.68 5.85 4.06
N GLY A 110 4.33 6.92 3.36
CA GLY A 110 4.84 7.24 2.03
C GLY A 110 4.68 6.08 1.06
N LEU A 111 5.78 5.60 0.47
CA LEU A 111 5.76 4.45 -0.44
C LEU A 111 5.11 3.20 0.17
N GLY A 112 5.22 2.98 1.49
CA GLY A 112 4.51 1.88 2.16
C GLY A 112 2.98 2.03 2.06
N THR A 113 2.48 3.25 2.18
CA THR A 113 1.06 3.55 1.95
C THR A 113 0.70 3.37 0.48
N GLU A 114 1.53 3.81 -0.45
CA GLU A 114 1.30 3.67 -1.89
C GLU A 114 1.27 2.21 -2.33
N ILE A 115 2.18 1.36 -1.81
CA ILE A 115 2.16 -0.10 -2.00
C ILE A 115 0.84 -0.68 -1.47
N SER A 116 0.44 -0.29 -0.26
CA SER A 116 -0.83 -0.74 0.32
C SER A 116 -2.04 -0.32 -0.51
N LEU A 117 -2.03 0.89 -1.09
CA LEU A 117 -3.08 1.38 -1.98
C LEU A 117 -3.19 0.59 -3.28
N ALA A 118 -2.09 0.02 -3.77
CA ALA A 118 -2.07 -0.83 -4.95
C ALA A 118 -2.62 -2.24 -4.68
N CYS A 119 -2.60 -2.71 -3.43
CA CYS A 119 -3.13 -4.02 -3.05
C CYS A 119 -4.65 -4.11 -3.21
N HIS A 120 -5.16 -5.33 -3.45
CA HIS A 120 -6.59 -5.61 -3.63
C HIS A 120 -7.40 -5.40 -2.35
N GLY A 121 -6.79 -5.63 -1.18
CA GLY A 121 -7.36 -5.37 0.12
C GLY A 121 -6.34 -4.85 1.11
N ARG A 122 -6.80 -4.14 2.14
CA ARG A 122 -6.00 -3.56 3.23
C ARG A 122 -6.63 -3.88 4.55
N ILE A 123 -5.88 -4.55 5.42
CA ILE A 123 -6.27 -4.79 6.81
C ILE A 123 -5.21 -4.15 7.68
N CYS A 124 -5.60 -3.50 8.76
CA CYS A 124 -4.62 -3.01 9.72
C CYS A 124 -4.90 -3.51 11.14
N SER A 125 -3.86 -3.54 11.95
CA SER A 125 -3.99 -3.87 13.36
C SER A 125 -4.61 -2.70 14.13
N ASN A 126 -5.31 -3.00 15.22
CA ASN A 126 -5.84 -2.01 16.17
C ASN A 126 -4.77 -1.52 17.17
N ASP A 127 -3.50 -1.92 16.99
CA ASP A 127 -2.39 -1.42 17.82
C ASP A 127 -2.33 0.12 17.71
N PRO A 128 -2.27 0.87 18.81
CA PRO A 128 -2.24 2.34 18.80
C PRO A 128 -1.01 2.92 18.07
N ARG A 129 0.04 2.11 17.85
CA ARG A 129 1.20 2.49 17.03
C ARG A 129 0.93 2.40 15.53
N THR A 130 -0.13 1.72 15.10
CA THR A 130 -0.50 1.64 13.69
C THR A 130 -0.95 3.00 13.19
N LYS A 131 -0.25 3.52 12.20
CA LYS A 131 -0.48 4.82 11.59
C LYS A 131 -0.25 4.72 10.10
N ILE A 132 -1.15 5.28 9.33
CA ILE A 132 -1.07 5.33 7.87
C ILE A 132 -0.99 6.79 7.45
N ALA A 133 -0.01 7.16 6.63
CA ALA A 133 0.14 8.53 6.15
C ALA A 133 0.82 8.60 4.79
N LEU A 134 0.63 9.74 4.11
CA LEU A 134 1.44 10.21 2.99
C LEU A 134 2.13 11.52 3.42
N PRO A 135 3.27 11.43 4.13
CA PRO A 135 3.93 12.58 4.76
C PRO A 135 4.86 13.35 3.82
N GLU A 136 4.88 13.05 2.52
CA GLU A 136 5.80 13.60 1.52
C GLU A 136 5.82 15.12 1.50
N VAL A 137 4.67 15.77 1.72
CA VAL A 137 4.56 17.25 1.78
C VAL A 137 5.44 17.87 2.86
N LYS A 138 5.72 17.15 3.96
CA LYS A 138 6.61 17.62 5.04
C LYS A 138 8.08 17.67 4.61
N LEU A 139 8.40 17.05 3.48
CA LEU A 139 9.72 17.05 2.85
C LEU A 139 9.74 17.92 1.57
N GLY A 140 8.66 18.68 1.29
CA GLY A 140 8.52 19.43 0.05
C GLY A 140 8.27 18.56 -1.18
N LEU A 141 7.84 17.31 -1.00
CA LEU A 141 7.60 16.32 -2.06
C LEU A 141 6.11 16.01 -2.21
N LEU A 142 5.79 15.26 -3.27
CA LEU A 142 4.49 14.64 -3.50
C LEU A 142 4.62 13.11 -3.50
N PRO A 143 3.53 12.36 -3.21
CA PRO A 143 3.53 10.90 -3.37
C PRO A 143 3.90 10.50 -4.80
N GLY A 144 5.05 9.84 -4.97
CA GLY A 144 5.71 9.65 -6.27
C GLY A 144 5.37 8.35 -6.99
N ALA A 145 4.76 7.36 -6.32
CA ALA A 145 4.46 6.05 -6.90
C ALA A 145 2.95 5.83 -7.18
N GLY A 146 2.17 6.90 -7.22
CA GLY A 146 0.75 6.88 -7.60
C GLY A 146 -0.24 7.02 -6.46
N GLY A 147 0.20 7.42 -5.27
CA GLY A 147 -0.67 7.79 -4.16
C GLY A 147 -1.65 8.89 -4.54
N THR A 148 -1.19 9.88 -5.31
CA THR A 148 -2.01 10.97 -5.87
C THR A 148 -3.16 10.48 -6.75
N GLN A 149 -3.04 9.28 -7.32
CA GLN A 149 -4.05 8.68 -8.19
C GLN A 149 -4.95 7.66 -7.48
N ARG A 150 -4.34 6.83 -6.62
CA ARG A 150 -5.06 5.72 -5.95
C ARG A 150 -5.87 6.19 -4.75
N LEU A 151 -5.32 7.11 -3.95
CA LEU A 151 -6.00 7.58 -2.75
C LEU A 151 -7.32 8.30 -3.05
N PRO A 152 -7.42 9.26 -4.02
CA PRO A 152 -8.68 9.91 -4.36
C PRO A 152 -9.76 8.94 -4.85
N ARG A 153 -9.37 7.92 -5.61
CA ARG A 153 -10.29 6.88 -6.10
C ARG A 153 -10.82 6.00 -4.96
N LEU A 154 -10.06 5.89 -3.88
CA LEU A 154 -10.43 5.05 -2.73
C LEU A 154 -11.28 5.79 -1.70
N VAL A 155 -10.87 7.00 -1.27
CA VAL A 155 -11.49 7.74 -0.15
C VAL A 155 -12.24 9.00 -0.58
N GLY A 156 -12.18 9.36 -1.86
CA GLY A 156 -12.73 10.60 -2.44
C GLY A 156 -11.74 11.76 -2.41
N LEU A 157 -11.95 12.74 -3.31
CA LEU A 157 -11.01 13.84 -3.55
C LEU A 157 -10.73 14.68 -2.29
N GLN A 158 -11.77 15.15 -1.61
CA GLN A 158 -11.62 16.04 -0.46
C GLN A 158 -10.77 15.43 0.67
N LYS A 159 -11.02 14.15 1.01
CA LYS A 159 -10.26 13.45 2.06
C LYS A 159 -8.84 13.15 1.62
N SER A 160 -8.64 12.83 0.35
CA SER A 160 -7.31 12.55 -0.18
C SER A 160 -6.43 13.81 -0.19
N LEU A 161 -6.99 14.96 -0.58
CA LEU A 161 -6.29 16.24 -0.51
C LEU A 161 -5.90 16.59 0.93
N ASP A 162 -6.83 16.45 1.88
CA ASP A 162 -6.56 16.68 3.29
C ASP A 162 -5.43 15.77 3.83
N ILE A 163 -5.41 14.49 3.44
CA ILE A 163 -4.35 13.55 3.85
C ILE A 163 -3.01 13.93 3.21
N MET A 164 -2.97 14.17 1.91
CA MET A 164 -1.72 14.43 1.19
C MET A 164 -1.13 15.81 1.48
N LEU A 165 -1.97 16.86 1.60
CA LEU A 165 -1.50 18.22 1.82
C LEU A 165 -1.12 18.51 3.29
N THR A 166 -1.58 17.70 4.23
CA THR A 166 -1.20 17.83 5.65
C THR A 166 -0.17 16.81 6.11
N GLY A 167 -0.02 15.70 5.38
CA GLY A 167 0.83 14.57 5.78
C GLY A 167 0.46 14.02 7.17
N LYS A 168 -0.83 14.10 7.56
CA LYS A 168 -1.28 13.68 8.88
C LYS A 168 -1.35 12.16 9.03
N ASN A 169 -1.20 11.70 10.27
CA ASN A 169 -1.40 10.31 10.62
C ASN A 169 -2.87 9.94 10.67
N ILE A 170 -3.23 8.85 10.01
CA ILE A 170 -4.56 8.26 10.06
C ILE A 170 -4.46 6.97 10.90
N PHE A 171 -5.17 6.94 12.03
CA PHE A 171 -5.22 5.80 12.92
C PHE A 171 -6.21 4.73 12.42
N PRO A 172 -6.16 3.48 12.94
CA PRO A 172 -6.91 2.34 12.38
C PRO A 172 -8.40 2.58 12.19
N TYR A 173 -9.12 3.00 13.22
CA TYR A 173 -10.57 3.18 13.14
C TYR A 173 -11.00 4.37 12.26
N PRO A 174 -10.35 5.55 12.33
CA PRO A 174 -10.51 6.60 11.33
C PRO A 174 -10.22 6.12 9.90
N ALA A 175 -9.16 5.32 9.68
CA ALA A 175 -8.82 4.76 8.38
C ALA A 175 -9.95 3.87 7.83
N LYS A 176 -10.52 3.01 8.67
CA LYS A 176 -11.69 2.18 8.30
C LYS A 176 -12.92 3.05 8.02
N LYS A 177 -13.19 4.05 8.85
CA LYS A 177 -14.35 4.95 8.68
C LYS A 177 -14.35 5.68 7.35
N ILE A 178 -13.17 6.08 6.85
CA ILE A 178 -13.05 6.76 5.54
C ILE A 178 -12.88 5.80 4.36
N GLY A 179 -12.72 4.49 4.60
CA GLY A 179 -12.52 3.48 3.57
C GLY A 179 -11.07 3.33 3.11
N LEU A 180 -10.09 3.91 3.84
CA LEU A 180 -8.67 3.75 3.55
C LEU A 180 -8.22 2.31 3.80
N VAL A 181 -8.76 1.65 4.83
CA VAL A 181 -8.60 0.21 5.07
C VAL A 181 -9.96 -0.49 5.10
N ASP A 182 -9.98 -1.76 4.73
CA ASP A 182 -11.19 -2.57 4.65
C ASP A 182 -11.59 -3.12 6.02
N GLU A 183 -10.58 -3.50 6.85
CA GLU A 183 -10.79 -4.07 8.18
C GLU A 183 -9.76 -3.58 9.18
N VAL A 184 -10.18 -3.55 10.46
CA VAL A 184 -9.33 -3.34 11.62
C VAL A 184 -9.50 -4.53 12.54
N VAL A 185 -8.39 -5.20 12.88
CA VAL A 185 -8.40 -6.42 13.68
C VAL A 185 -7.34 -6.36 14.79
N ASN A 186 -7.43 -7.25 15.78
CA ASN A 186 -6.35 -7.41 16.72
C ASN A 186 -5.07 -7.87 16.00
N LYS A 187 -3.91 -7.36 16.43
CA LYS A 187 -2.61 -7.66 15.82
C LYS A 187 -2.36 -9.17 15.69
N SER A 188 -2.73 -9.96 16.69
CA SER A 188 -2.55 -11.42 16.68
C SER A 188 -3.43 -12.13 15.63
N LYS A 189 -4.48 -11.48 15.14
CA LYS A 189 -5.40 -12.02 14.14
C LYS A 189 -5.14 -11.48 12.73
N LEU A 190 -4.16 -10.59 12.57
CA LEU A 190 -3.95 -9.84 11.34
C LEU A 190 -3.67 -10.75 10.13
N HIS A 191 -2.76 -11.71 10.27
CA HIS A 191 -2.44 -12.67 9.22
C HIS A 191 -3.66 -13.52 8.83
N LYS A 192 -4.33 -14.11 9.83
CA LYS A 192 -5.53 -14.94 9.60
C LYS A 192 -6.67 -14.14 8.94
N ALA A 193 -6.84 -12.87 9.28
CA ALA A 193 -7.84 -12.01 8.66
C ALA A 193 -7.48 -11.71 7.18
N ALA A 194 -6.19 -11.59 6.86
CA ALA A 194 -5.74 -11.42 5.49
C ALA A 194 -5.97 -12.69 4.65
N GLU A 195 -5.72 -13.88 5.20
CA GLU A 195 -6.07 -15.17 4.57
C GLU A 195 -7.58 -15.23 4.26
N ALA A 196 -8.43 -14.94 5.24
CA ALA A 196 -9.88 -14.95 5.07
C ALA A 196 -10.35 -13.92 4.01
N MET A 197 -9.67 -12.77 3.91
CA MET A 197 -9.96 -11.78 2.87
C MET A 197 -9.57 -12.28 1.47
N ILE A 198 -8.45 -12.99 1.32
CA ILE A 198 -8.06 -13.65 0.06
C ILE A 198 -9.13 -14.63 -0.37
N GLU A 199 -9.53 -15.55 0.52
CA GLU A 199 -10.57 -16.54 0.25
C GLU A 199 -11.90 -15.89 -0.14
N LYS A 200 -12.28 -14.81 0.55
CA LYS A 200 -13.48 -14.04 0.22
C LYS A 200 -13.42 -13.46 -1.20
N ILE A 201 -12.26 -12.92 -1.60
CA ILE A 201 -12.09 -12.35 -2.95
C ILE A 201 -12.13 -13.45 -4.00
N ILE A 202 -11.49 -14.59 -3.77
CA ILE A 202 -11.50 -15.74 -4.68
C ILE A 202 -12.94 -16.24 -4.89
N ASN A 203 -13.69 -16.42 -3.80
CA ASN A 203 -15.02 -17.04 -3.84
C ASN A 203 -16.14 -16.06 -4.26
N LYS A 204 -16.02 -14.75 -3.97
CA LYS A 204 -17.09 -13.75 -4.15
C LYS A 204 -16.73 -12.61 -5.09
N GLY A 205 -15.53 -12.64 -5.67
CA GLY A 205 -15.00 -11.58 -6.51
C GLY A 205 -14.48 -10.36 -5.73
N PRO A 206 -14.05 -9.33 -6.44
CA PRO A 206 -13.40 -8.15 -5.87
C PRO A 206 -14.22 -7.46 -4.78
N LEU A 207 -13.55 -6.85 -3.80
CA LEU A 207 -14.20 -6.12 -2.72
C LEU A 207 -15.01 -4.94 -3.27
N LYS A 208 -16.32 -4.96 -3.03
CA LYS A 208 -17.21 -3.85 -3.41
C LYS A 208 -17.06 -2.70 -2.40
N ARG A 209 -16.37 -1.63 -2.81
CA ARG A 209 -16.18 -0.42 -2.02
C ARG A 209 -17.13 0.67 -2.50
N LYS A 210 -17.95 1.20 -1.59
CA LYS A 210 -18.76 2.40 -1.88
C LYS A 210 -17.98 3.61 -1.38
N VAL A 211 -17.38 4.37 -2.31
CA VAL A 211 -16.85 5.70 -1.97
C VAL A 211 -18.04 6.55 -1.51
N LYS A 212 -18.04 6.98 -0.24
CA LYS A 212 -19.04 7.92 0.25
C LYS A 212 -18.78 9.27 -0.42
N LYS A 213 -19.38 9.49 -1.58
CA LYS A 213 -19.29 10.76 -2.28
C LYS A 213 -20.04 11.80 -1.48
N SER A 214 -19.35 12.85 -0.99
CA SER A 214 -20.01 14.04 -0.46
C SER A 214 -20.78 14.73 -1.61
N LEU A 215 -21.75 15.58 -1.26
CA LEU A 215 -22.49 16.36 -2.25
C LEU A 215 -21.52 17.16 -3.15
N LEU A 216 -20.48 17.71 -2.56
CA LEU A 216 -19.41 18.43 -3.27
C LEU A 216 -18.68 17.54 -4.28
N ASN A 217 -18.32 16.29 -3.91
CA ASN A 217 -17.68 15.35 -4.84
C ASN A 217 -18.62 14.96 -6.00
N LYS A 218 -19.93 14.87 -5.76
CA LYS A 218 -20.92 14.64 -6.83
C LYS A 218 -20.95 15.81 -7.82
N ILE A 219 -20.92 17.03 -7.30
CA ILE A 219 -20.91 18.26 -8.12
C ILE A 219 -19.61 18.32 -8.94
N LEU A 220 -18.45 18.12 -8.31
CA LEU A 220 -17.16 18.14 -8.99
C LEU A 220 -17.01 17.03 -10.05
N ASP A 221 -17.53 15.84 -9.78
CA ASP A 221 -17.51 14.72 -10.75
C ASP A 221 -18.39 14.98 -11.98
N HIS A 222 -19.42 15.84 -11.88
CA HIS A 222 -20.42 16.07 -12.92
C HIS A 222 -20.32 17.44 -13.62
N THR A 223 -19.45 18.32 -13.14
CA THR A 223 -19.22 19.64 -13.76
C THR A 223 -17.96 19.65 -14.62
N SER A 224 -17.93 20.49 -15.65
CA SER A 224 -16.74 20.72 -16.49
C SER A 224 -15.54 21.21 -15.69
N ILE A 225 -15.77 21.94 -14.60
CA ILE A 225 -14.74 22.46 -13.67
C ILE A 225 -14.04 21.32 -12.91
N GLY A 226 -14.73 20.21 -12.65
CA GLY A 226 -14.13 19.05 -11.93
C GLY A 226 -13.44 18.05 -12.84
N ARG A 227 -13.52 18.21 -14.17
CA ARG A 227 -12.92 17.32 -15.18
C ARG A 227 -11.71 17.94 -15.90
N SER A 228 -11.48 19.26 -15.74
CA SER A 228 -10.30 19.98 -16.20
C SER A 228 -9.19 19.90 -15.14
#